data_a768fa9b9712a051db0e9cbc55fb57b9
#
_entry.id   a768fa9b9712a051db0e9cbc55fb57b9
#
_cell.length_a   1.000
_cell.length_b   1.000
_cell.length_c   1.000
_cell.angle_alpha   90.00
_cell.angle_beta   90.00
_cell.angle_gamma   90.00
#
_symmetry.space_group_name_H-M   'P 1'
#
loop_
_entity.id
_entity.type
_entity.pdbx_description
1 polymer ?
#
loop_
_entity_poly.entity_id
_entity_poly.type
_entity_poly.pdbx_seq_one_letter_code
_entity_poly.pdbx_strand_id
1 'polypeptide(L)'
;MTARMPSPAADQAVAATKPRIDREKDPRNPRKRLEAFFDDGTLELITAEDTSGILCAAGIVRGTAVVAFASDATIQGGAMGIQGCEAILVAYERALADGVPIVGIWHSGGARLAEGVVSLHAVGEVFAIMTRASGKIPQISIVIGPAAGGAAYGPALTDIVILGPDGRVFVTGPDVVRSVTGENVDALRLGGPEPHGRRSGVVHVVTETTEAAYERGQQLCSLLGAQGTLDVSSVQNRDLAETFPESARRAYDVHPLISNVLDDAEDMIELHPRWAPNITTTLGRFGGRTVGVVANNPMRLGGCLDSSSAEKAARFVRMCDAFGIPLIVLVDVPGYLPGVDQEWDGVVRRGAKLLHAFAEATVPRVTLVTRKSYGGAYIAMNARCLGATKVFAWPTATVAVMGAVAAVRILHRRRLAEVDEEDRTQVENELAAEHEVLSGGLTRAVEIGVVDEIIEPTATRSALARAIATAPQRRGSHGNIPL
;
A
#
# COMPACT_ATOMS: atom_id res chain seq x y z
N MET A 1 38.59 56.71 -45.56
CA MET A 1 38.89 55.28 -45.37
C MET A 1 37.75 54.64 -44.62
N THR A 2 36.80 54.13 -45.36
CA THR A 2 35.60 53.47 -44.81
C THR A 2 35.81 51.98 -44.76
N ALA A 3 35.88 51.44 -43.58
CA ALA A 3 36.02 49.99 -43.33
C ALA A 3 34.62 49.32 -43.53
N ARG A 4 34.49 48.45 -44.49
CA ARG A 4 33.37 47.55 -44.73
C ARG A 4 33.32 46.48 -43.64
N MET A 5 32.19 46.37 -42.94
CA MET A 5 31.88 45.19 -42.11
C MET A 5 31.54 43.98 -42.99
N PRO A 6 31.96 42.77 -42.60
CA PRO A 6 31.57 41.56 -43.30
C PRO A 6 30.11 41.17 -42.92
N SER A 7 29.35 40.76 -43.92
CA SER A 7 28.00 40.16 -43.83
C SER A 7 28.08 38.83 -43.04
N PRO A 8 27.10 38.52 -42.18
CA PRO A 8 27.03 37.21 -41.57
C PRO A 8 26.54 36.17 -42.55
N ALA A 9 27.41 35.22 -42.89
CA ALA A 9 27.05 34.01 -43.61
C ALA A 9 26.02 33.22 -42.83
N ALA A 10 24.91 32.90 -43.47
CA ALA A 10 23.83 32.08 -42.95
C ALA A 10 24.35 30.66 -42.71
N ASP A 11 24.54 30.31 -41.42
CA ASP A 11 24.64 28.93 -40.96
C ASP A 11 23.21 28.34 -40.95
N GLN A 12 22.79 27.77 -42.09
CA GLN A 12 21.64 26.89 -42.15
C GLN A 12 22.05 25.57 -41.56
N ALA A 13 21.96 25.45 -40.21
CA ALA A 13 21.95 24.17 -39.55
C ALA A 13 20.75 23.38 -40.07
N VAL A 14 21.02 22.35 -40.86
CA VAL A 14 20.07 21.33 -41.27
C VAL A 14 19.55 20.66 -39.95
N ALA A 15 18.39 21.10 -39.49
CA ALA A 15 17.65 20.41 -38.46
C ALA A 15 17.35 19.01 -39.03
N ALA A 16 18.08 18.01 -38.54
CA ALA A 16 17.78 16.62 -38.81
C ALA A 16 16.32 16.38 -38.38
N THR A 17 15.43 16.25 -39.35
CA THR A 17 14.04 15.88 -39.14
C THR A 17 14.04 14.51 -38.47
N LYS A 18 13.74 14.49 -37.16
CA LYS A 18 13.46 13.22 -36.47
C LYS A 18 12.40 12.47 -37.27
N PRO A 19 12.56 11.17 -37.51
CA PRO A 19 11.60 10.39 -38.27
C PRO A 19 10.20 10.62 -37.63
N ARG A 20 9.22 10.94 -38.45
CA ARG A 20 7.84 11.15 -38.04
C ARG A 20 7.35 9.78 -37.56
N ILE A 21 7.35 9.56 -36.26
CA ILE A 21 6.83 8.32 -35.66
C ILE A 21 5.36 8.26 -36.06
N ASP A 22 4.96 7.15 -36.65
CA ASP A 22 3.54 6.88 -36.94
C ASP A 22 2.79 6.80 -35.61
N ARG A 23 2.00 7.83 -35.30
CA ARG A 23 1.31 7.96 -34.02
C ARG A 23 0.41 6.75 -33.73
N GLU A 24 -0.16 6.16 -34.76
CA GLU A 24 -1.00 4.97 -34.62
C GLU A 24 -0.21 3.73 -34.16
N LYS A 25 1.09 3.68 -34.46
CA LYS A 25 1.97 2.56 -34.05
C LYS A 25 2.78 2.83 -32.80
N ASP A 26 2.76 4.05 -32.28
CA ASP A 26 3.50 4.42 -31.09
C ASP A 26 2.90 3.76 -29.84
N PRO A 27 3.67 2.99 -29.05
CA PRO A 27 3.17 2.39 -27.81
C PRO A 27 2.80 3.44 -26.73
N ARG A 28 3.18 4.71 -26.94
CA ARG A 28 2.81 5.82 -26.07
C ARG A 28 1.45 6.43 -26.43
N ASN A 29 0.82 5.98 -27.53
CA ASN A 29 -0.52 6.39 -27.92
C ASN A 29 -1.52 5.98 -26.83
N PRO A 30 -2.37 6.92 -26.31
CA PRO A 30 -3.29 6.65 -25.22
C PRO A 30 -4.35 5.59 -25.57
N ARG A 31 -4.79 5.54 -26.84
CA ARG A 31 -5.76 4.53 -27.29
C ARG A 31 -5.21 3.12 -27.13
N LYS A 32 -3.97 2.88 -27.57
CA LYS A 32 -3.32 1.57 -27.40
C LYS A 32 -3.11 1.18 -25.95
N ARG A 33 -2.81 2.15 -25.10
CA ARG A 33 -2.70 1.93 -23.67
C ARG A 33 -4.01 1.52 -23.04
N LEU A 34 -5.10 2.17 -23.44
CA LEU A 34 -6.45 1.81 -22.99
C LEU A 34 -6.90 0.47 -23.56
N GLU A 35 -6.65 0.19 -24.85
CA GLU A 35 -6.92 -1.12 -25.46
C GLU A 35 -6.16 -2.27 -24.79
N ALA A 36 -4.91 -2.05 -24.38
CA ALA A 36 -4.13 -3.04 -23.62
C ALA A 36 -4.60 -3.21 -22.19
N PHE A 37 -5.33 -2.25 -21.62
CA PHE A 37 -5.81 -2.27 -20.26
C PHE A 37 -7.20 -2.88 -20.10
N PHE A 38 -8.12 -2.61 -21.02
CA PHE A 38 -9.49 -3.14 -20.99
C PHE A 38 -9.58 -4.54 -21.60
N ASP A 39 -10.57 -5.31 -21.20
CA ASP A 39 -10.91 -6.58 -21.82
C ASP A 39 -11.31 -6.36 -23.29
N ASP A 40 -10.94 -7.29 -24.18
CA ASP A 40 -11.13 -7.16 -25.62
C ASP A 40 -12.56 -6.77 -26.01
N GLY A 41 -12.70 -5.73 -26.82
CA GLY A 41 -13.98 -5.29 -27.38
C GLY A 41 -14.90 -4.58 -26.38
N THR A 42 -14.45 -4.28 -25.15
CA THR A 42 -15.29 -3.61 -24.15
C THR A 42 -15.04 -2.11 -24.03
N LEU A 43 -13.97 -1.60 -24.65
CA LEU A 43 -13.57 -0.21 -24.56
C LEU A 43 -14.59 0.71 -25.26
N GLU A 44 -15.14 1.66 -24.52
CA GLU A 44 -16.02 2.74 -24.98
C GLU A 44 -15.38 4.10 -24.66
N LEU A 45 -15.13 4.92 -25.69
CA LEU A 45 -14.53 6.24 -25.50
C LEU A 45 -15.52 7.19 -24.79
N ILE A 46 -15.05 7.86 -23.75
CA ILE A 46 -15.77 8.94 -23.05
C ILE A 46 -15.44 10.29 -23.71
N THR A 47 -14.20 10.48 -24.15
CA THR A 47 -13.74 11.70 -24.84
C THR A 47 -13.30 11.38 -26.28
N ALA A 48 -13.37 12.37 -27.16
CA ALA A 48 -12.85 12.23 -28.53
C ALA A 48 -11.31 12.15 -28.50
N GLU A 49 -10.76 11.50 -29.53
CA GLU A 49 -9.31 11.56 -29.80
C GLU A 49 -8.99 12.94 -30.42
N ASP A 50 -8.34 13.78 -29.65
CA ASP A 50 -7.99 15.15 -30.02
C ASP A 50 -6.53 15.50 -29.67
N THR A 51 -6.24 16.78 -29.53
CA THR A 51 -4.92 17.30 -29.14
C THR A 51 -4.83 17.70 -27.67
N SER A 52 -5.81 17.35 -26.85
CA SER A 52 -5.85 17.65 -25.40
C SER A 52 -4.67 17.00 -24.66
N GLY A 53 -4.20 15.86 -25.14
CA GLY A 53 -3.13 15.07 -24.52
C GLY A 53 -3.64 14.05 -23.52
N ILE A 54 -4.97 13.89 -23.38
CA ILE A 54 -5.61 12.89 -22.52
C ILE A 54 -6.74 12.21 -23.29
N LEU A 55 -6.82 10.89 -23.22
CA LEU A 55 -7.93 10.11 -23.73
C LEU A 55 -8.60 9.36 -22.57
N CYS A 56 -9.94 9.40 -22.52
CA CYS A 56 -10.73 8.77 -21.47
C CYS A 56 -11.67 7.71 -22.06
N ALA A 57 -11.80 6.59 -21.36
CA ALA A 57 -12.67 5.50 -21.74
C ALA A 57 -13.33 4.83 -20.52
N ALA A 58 -14.45 4.17 -20.77
CA ALA A 58 -15.07 3.19 -19.88
C ALA A 58 -14.97 1.80 -20.51
N GLY A 59 -15.08 0.76 -19.72
CA GLY A 59 -15.07 -0.62 -20.21
C GLY A 59 -15.05 -1.62 -19.07
N ILE A 60 -14.77 -2.87 -19.41
CA ILE A 60 -14.68 -3.98 -18.47
C ILE A 60 -13.21 -4.38 -18.29
N VAL A 61 -12.84 -4.71 -17.09
CA VAL A 61 -11.52 -5.23 -16.70
C VAL A 61 -11.72 -6.41 -15.77
N ARG A 62 -11.35 -7.62 -16.21
CA ARG A 62 -11.60 -8.87 -15.47
C ARG A 62 -13.04 -8.95 -14.92
N GLY A 63 -14.02 -8.63 -15.78
CA GLY A 63 -15.44 -8.64 -15.41
C GLY A 63 -15.91 -7.45 -14.54
N THR A 64 -15.06 -6.49 -14.23
CA THR A 64 -15.38 -5.30 -13.41
C THR A 64 -15.51 -4.08 -14.31
N ALA A 65 -16.59 -3.30 -14.16
CA ALA A 65 -16.73 -2.02 -14.84
C ALA A 65 -15.70 -1.01 -14.28
N VAL A 66 -15.00 -0.32 -15.17
CA VAL A 66 -13.90 0.60 -14.82
C VAL A 66 -13.95 1.82 -15.74
N VAL A 67 -13.62 2.99 -15.23
CA VAL A 67 -13.27 4.18 -16.00
C VAL A 67 -11.76 4.35 -15.99
N ALA A 68 -11.16 4.67 -17.13
CA ALA A 68 -9.73 4.95 -17.20
C ALA A 68 -9.44 6.18 -18.07
N PHE A 69 -8.32 6.84 -17.76
CA PHE A 69 -7.72 7.86 -18.63
C PHE A 69 -6.25 7.55 -18.87
N ALA A 70 -5.75 7.93 -20.05
CA ALA A 70 -4.35 7.76 -20.41
C ALA A 70 -3.76 9.05 -20.97
N SER A 71 -2.56 9.40 -20.52
CA SER A 71 -1.79 10.51 -21.06
C SER A 71 -1.22 10.17 -22.45
N ASP A 72 -1.33 11.08 -23.40
CA ASP A 72 -0.69 11.00 -24.71
C ASP A 72 0.71 11.58 -24.67
N ALA A 73 1.69 10.74 -24.45
CA ALA A 73 3.09 11.18 -24.41
C ALA A 73 3.65 11.59 -25.77
N THR A 74 2.92 11.36 -26.88
CA THR A 74 3.29 11.83 -28.20
C THR A 74 3.01 13.32 -28.40
N ILE A 75 2.14 13.89 -27.55
CA ILE A 75 1.78 15.31 -27.52
C ILE A 75 2.53 16.01 -26.39
N GLN A 76 3.53 16.84 -26.71
CA GLN A 76 4.31 17.63 -25.75
C GLN A 76 4.83 16.81 -24.52
N GLY A 77 5.20 15.53 -24.75
CA GLY A 77 5.66 14.65 -23.68
C GLY A 77 4.60 14.36 -22.60
N GLY A 78 3.30 14.43 -22.97
CA GLY A 78 2.18 14.22 -22.05
C GLY A 78 1.91 15.39 -21.10
N ALA A 79 2.41 16.60 -21.41
CA ALA A 79 2.16 17.77 -20.58
C ALA A 79 0.66 18.08 -20.49
N MET A 80 0.17 18.32 -19.27
CA MET A 80 -1.23 18.55 -18.97
C MET A 80 -1.59 20.01 -19.23
N GLY A 81 -2.47 20.26 -20.20
CA GLY A 81 -3.09 21.53 -20.47
C GLY A 81 -4.53 21.57 -19.98
N ILE A 82 -5.20 22.71 -20.17
CA ILE A 82 -6.58 22.94 -19.72
C ILE A 82 -7.51 21.83 -20.24
N GLN A 83 -7.55 21.58 -21.55
CA GLN A 83 -8.42 20.59 -22.16
C GLN A 83 -8.15 19.16 -21.67
N GLY A 84 -6.87 18.81 -21.44
CA GLY A 84 -6.51 17.51 -20.88
C GLY A 84 -6.98 17.35 -19.44
N CYS A 85 -6.89 18.40 -18.62
CA CYS A 85 -7.42 18.41 -17.28
C CYS A 85 -8.96 18.31 -17.27
N GLU A 86 -9.65 19.04 -18.14
CA GLU A 86 -11.10 18.93 -18.32
C GLU A 86 -11.52 17.48 -18.68
N ALA A 87 -10.78 16.82 -19.58
CA ALA A 87 -11.03 15.41 -19.89
C ALA A 87 -10.90 14.50 -18.66
N ILE A 88 -9.89 14.71 -17.81
CA ILE A 88 -9.73 13.96 -16.54
C ILE A 88 -10.92 14.23 -15.60
N LEU A 89 -11.39 15.48 -15.49
CA LEU A 89 -12.58 15.83 -14.69
C LEU A 89 -13.81 15.03 -15.16
N VAL A 90 -14.05 14.98 -16.48
CA VAL A 90 -15.17 14.20 -17.07
C VAL A 90 -15.05 12.71 -16.71
N ALA A 91 -13.85 12.13 -16.78
CA ALA A 91 -13.64 10.73 -16.39
C ALA A 91 -13.94 10.49 -14.91
N TYR A 92 -13.50 11.38 -14.03
CA TYR A 92 -13.79 11.28 -12.59
C TYR A 92 -15.27 11.44 -12.26
N GLU A 93 -15.98 12.40 -12.90
CA GLU A 93 -17.43 12.57 -12.72
C GLU A 93 -18.19 11.31 -13.17
N ARG A 94 -17.78 10.72 -14.29
CA ARG A 94 -18.36 9.46 -14.77
C ARG A 94 -18.12 8.33 -13.78
N ALA A 95 -16.88 8.13 -13.31
CA ALA A 95 -16.55 7.08 -12.34
C ALA A 95 -17.29 7.25 -11.01
N LEU A 96 -17.44 8.49 -10.53
CA LEU A 96 -18.19 8.81 -9.32
C LEU A 96 -19.70 8.55 -9.48
N ALA A 97 -20.27 8.88 -10.65
CA ALA A 97 -21.68 8.64 -10.94
C ALA A 97 -22.01 7.14 -11.02
N ASP A 98 -21.12 6.38 -11.64
CA ASP A 98 -21.28 4.93 -11.83
C ASP A 98 -20.85 4.14 -10.59
N GLY A 99 -20.11 4.74 -9.65
CA GLY A 99 -19.60 4.08 -8.45
C GLY A 99 -18.53 3.02 -8.73
N VAL A 100 -17.72 3.20 -9.78
CA VAL A 100 -16.73 2.23 -10.27
C VAL A 100 -15.30 2.73 -10.03
N PRO A 101 -14.30 1.82 -10.03
CA PRO A 101 -12.90 2.21 -9.96
C PRO A 101 -12.49 3.15 -11.11
N ILE A 102 -11.57 4.08 -10.81
CA ILE A 102 -10.93 4.90 -11.83
C ILE A 102 -9.43 4.60 -11.90
N VAL A 103 -8.90 4.48 -13.12
CA VAL A 103 -7.50 4.20 -13.40
C VAL A 103 -6.87 5.31 -14.22
N GLY A 104 -5.79 5.90 -13.71
CA GLY A 104 -4.96 6.84 -14.46
C GLY A 104 -3.71 6.16 -15.00
N ILE A 105 -3.50 6.17 -16.31
CA ILE A 105 -2.26 5.70 -16.96
C ILE A 105 -1.39 6.93 -17.27
N TRP A 106 -0.38 7.13 -16.41
CA TRP A 106 0.40 8.37 -16.38
C TRP A 106 1.68 8.30 -17.19
N HIS A 107 1.88 9.34 -18.01
CA HIS A 107 3.13 9.65 -18.67
C HIS A 107 3.14 11.15 -18.98
N SER A 108 3.61 12.00 -18.05
CA SER A 108 3.44 13.44 -18.14
C SER A 108 4.65 14.21 -17.62
N GLY A 109 5.10 15.16 -18.41
CA GLY A 109 6.14 16.13 -18.02
C GLY A 109 5.67 17.23 -17.06
N GLY A 110 4.41 17.22 -16.62
CA GLY A 110 3.81 18.25 -15.76
C GLY A 110 2.84 19.17 -16.50
N ALA A 111 2.58 20.36 -15.95
CA ALA A 111 1.71 21.35 -16.57
C ALA A 111 2.30 21.93 -17.87
N ARG A 112 1.47 22.27 -18.85
CA ARG A 112 1.90 22.91 -20.12
C ARG A 112 2.43 24.30 -19.84
N LEU A 113 3.73 24.50 -20.02
CA LEU A 113 4.39 25.77 -19.75
C LEU A 113 3.83 26.92 -20.61
N ALA A 114 3.45 26.63 -21.87
CA ALA A 114 2.90 27.63 -22.77
C ALA A 114 1.54 28.21 -22.34
N GLU A 115 0.77 27.46 -21.53
CA GLU A 115 -0.52 27.89 -20.98
C GLU A 115 -0.36 28.65 -19.63
N GLY A 116 0.84 28.68 -19.07
CA GLY A 116 1.17 29.45 -17.88
C GLY A 116 0.35 29.04 -16.63
N VAL A 117 -0.08 30.02 -15.85
CA VAL A 117 -0.81 29.81 -14.59
C VAL A 117 -2.16 29.13 -14.79
N VAL A 118 -2.76 29.22 -15.97
CA VAL A 118 -4.08 28.63 -16.26
C VAL A 118 -4.00 27.11 -16.27
N SER A 119 -2.92 26.53 -16.82
CA SER A 119 -2.71 25.09 -16.75
C SER A 119 -2.46 24.60 -15.33
N LEU A 120 -1.80 25.42 -14.48
CA LEU A 120 -1.64 25.08 -13.05
C LEU A 120 -2.98 25.08 -12.30
N HIS A 121 -3.86 26.03 -12.63
CA HIS A 121 -5.21 26.09 -12.07
C HIS A 121 -6.00 24.82 -12.44
N ALA A 122 -5.99 24.45 -13.71
CA ALA A 122 -6.68 23.25 -14.20
C ALA A 122 -6.13 21.94 -13.54
N VAL A 123 -4.81 21.85 -13.33
CA VAL A 123 -4.22 20.73 -12.54
C VAL A 123 -4.74 20.74 -11.10
N GLY A 124 -4.92 21.92 -10.50
CA GLY A 124 -5.52 22.06 -9.17
C GLY A 124 -6.96 21.53 -9.11
N GLU A 125 -7.76 21.75 -10.15
CA GLU A 125 -9.12 21.20 -10.24
C GLU A 125 -9.11 19.66 -10.33
N VAL A 126 -8.13 19.07 -11.04
CA VAL A 126 -7.93 17.61 -11.03
C VAL A 126 -7.63 17.11 -9.64
N PHE A 127 -6.77 17.77 -8.86
CA PHE A 127 -6.51 17.37 -7.46
C PHE A 127 -7.76 17.48 -6.58
N ALA A 128 -8.58 18.51 -6.80
CA ALA A 128 -9.82 18.69 -6.05
C ALA A 128 -10.82 17.55 -6.31
N ILE A 129 -10.99 17.12 -7.57
CA ILE A 129 -11.90 16.01 -7.89
C ILE A 129 -11.35 14.66 -7.39
N MET A 130 -10.02 14.43 -7.49
CA MET A 130 -9.37 13.25 -6.92
C MET A 130 -9.60 13.16 -5.40
N THR A 131 -9.47 14.28 -4.70
CA THR A 131 -9.76 14.36 -3.25
C THR A 131 -11.25 14.11 -2.96
N ARG A 132 -12.17 14.63 -3.78
CA ARG A 132 -13.60 14.37 -3.66
C ARG A 132 -13.96 12.90 -3.89
N ALA A 133 -13.22 12.19 -4.74
CA ALA A 133 -13.38 10.77 -5.02
C ALA A 133 -12.75 9.87 -3.95
N SER A 134 -11.81 10.39 -3.16
CA SER A 134 -11.10 9.64 -2.12
C SER A 134 -12.08 8.99 -1.13
N GLY A 135 -11.89 7.68 -0.91
CA GLY A 135 -12.75 6.86 -0.06
C GLY A 135 -14.14 6.56 -0.63
N LYS A 136 -14.53 7.11 -1.78
CA LYS A 136 -15.83 6.84 -2.42
C LYS A 136 -15.71 5.76 -3.50
N ILE A 137 -14.72 5.90 -4.38
CA ILE A 137 -14.38 4.95 -5.43
C ILE A 137 -12.89 4.63 -5.37
N PRO A 138 -12.46 3.41 -5.72
CA PRO A 138 -11.05 3.07 -5.82
C PRO A 138 -10.34 3.88 -6.90
N GLN A 139 -9.20 4.45 -6.57
CA GLN A 139 -8.36 5.24 -7.46
C GLN A 139 -7.00 4.55 -7.63
N ILE A 140 -6.65 4.14 -8.84
CA ILE A 140 -5.41 3.42 -9.14
C ILE A 140 -4.60 4.23 -10.15
N SER A 141 -3.32 4.43 -9.89
CA SER A 141 -2.39 5.05 -10.82
C SER A 141 -1.38 4.04 -11.35
N ILE A 142 -1.25 3.97 -12.67
CA ILE A 142 -0.23 3.19 -13.39
C ILE A 142 0.73 4.18 -14.03
N VAL A 143 1.94 4.27 -13.51
CA VAL A 143 2.97 5.21 -13.98
C VAL A 143 3.97 4.45 -14.85
N ILE A 144 3.89 4.65 -16.18
CA ILE A 144 4.69 3.95 -17.18
C ILE A 144 5.66 4.87 -17.95
N GLY A 145 5.84 6.07 -17.46
CA GLY A 145 6.77 7.07 -17.94
C GLY A 145 7.01 8.12 -16.88
N PRO A 146 7.60 9.27 -17.20
CA PRO A 146 7.71 10.37 -16.26
C PRO A 146 6.34 10.84 -15.75
N ALA A 147 6.27 11.12 -14.45
CA ALA A 147 5.20 11.88 -13.81
C ALA A 147 5.88 12.98 -12.98
N ALA A 148 6.02 14.16 -13.60
CA ALA A 148 6.85 15.24 -13.07
C ALA A 148 6.02 16.47 -12.67
N GLY A 149 6.53 17.26 -11.72
CA GLY A 149 5.86 18.48 -11.26
C GLY A 149 4.45 18.22 -10.74
N GLY A 150 3.46 18.93 -11.25
CA GLY A 150 2.05 18.70 -10.90
C GLY A 150 1.58 17.28 -11.15
N ALA A 151 2.05 16.64 -12.22
CA ALA A 151 1.71 15.24 -12.53
C ALA A 151 2.28 14.23 -11.53
N ALA A 152 3.24 14.59 -10.68
CA ALA A 152 3.75 13.71 -9.63
C ALA A 152 2.75 13.56 -8.47
N TYR A 153 2.00 14.61 -8.17
CA TYR A 153 1.01 14.59 -7.09
C TYR A 153 -0.26 13.83 -7.47
N GLY A 154 -0.62 13.76 -8.77
CA GLY A 154 -1.75 12.96 -9.23
C GLY A 154 -1.66 11.51 -8.71
N PRO A 155 -0.66 10.72 -9.08
CA PRO A 155 -0.48 9.37 -8.53
C PRO A 155 -0.46 9.32 -7.00
N ALA A 156 0.22 10.26 -6.35
CA ALA A 156 0.34 10.28 -4.89
C ALA A 156 -1.00 10.49 -4.15
N LEU A 157 -1.99 11.11 -4.81
CA LEU A 157 -3.35 11.32 -4.29
C LEU A 157 -4.25 10.09 -4.45
N THR A 158 -3.87 9.11 -5.28
CA THR A 158 -4.65 7.89 -5.47
C THR A 158 -4.43 6.86 -4.36
N ASP A 159 -5.29 5.86 -4.28
CA ASP A 159 -5.20 4.82 -3.26
C ASP A 159 -3.99 3.91 -3.49
N ILE A 160 -3.72 3.55 -4.74
CA ILE A 160 -2.65 2.64 -5.12
C ILE A 160 -1.87 3.18 -6.31
N VAL A 161 -0.54 3.15 -6.21
CA VAL A 161 0.40 3.52 -7.27
C VAL A 161 1.19 2.31 -7.72
N ILE A 162 1.10 2.00 -9.01
CA ILE A 162 1.89 0.98 -9.71
C ILE A 162 2.95 1.70 -10.53
N LEU A 163 4.20 1.32 -10.40
CA LEU A 163 5.30 1.90 -11.16
C LEU A 163 5.88 0.85 -12.12
N GLY A 164 5.74 1.10 -13.40
CA GLY A 164 6.37 0.30 -14.46
C GLY A 164 7.88 0.58 -14.58
N PRO A 165 8.59 -0.17 -15.45
CA PRO A 165 10.05 -0.09 -15.57
C PRO A 165 10.55 1.31 -15.97
N ASP A 166 9.77 2.01 -16.80
CA ASP A 166 10.04 3.37 -17.25
C ASP A 166 9.36 4.45 -16.41
N GLY A 167 8.66 4.06 -15.37
CA GLY A 167 7.99 4.97 -14.44
C GLY A 167 8.97 5.79 -13.62
N ARG A 168 8.70 7.08 -13.49
CA ARG A 168 9.48 8.04 -12.70
C ARG A 168 8.54 9.04 -12.07
N VAL A 169 8.66 9.24 -10.77
CA VAL A 169 7.86 10.24 -10.05
C VAL A 169 8.80 11.22 -9.34
N PHE A 170 8.72 12.51 -9.64
CA PHE A 170 9.49 13.53 -8.94
C PHE A 170 8.85 14.91 -9.07
N VAL A 171 8.94 15.70 -8.03
CA VAL A 171 8.41 17.08 -8.02
C VAL A 171 9.21 17.98 -8.96
N THR A 172 10.53 17.84 -8.94
CA THR A 172 11.47 18.58 -9.80
C THR A 172 12.45 17.61 -10.46
N GLY A 173 12.67 17.81 -11.76
CA GLY A 173 13.57 16.94 -12.54
C GLY A 173 15.05 17.09 -12.17
N PRO A 174 15.90 16.16 -12.63
CA PRO A 174 17.34 16.14 -12.31
C PRO A 174 18.08 17.43 -12.62
N ASP A 175 17.72 18.12 -13.70
CA ASP A 175 18.38 19.37 -14.11
C ASP A 175 18.11 20.51 -13.12
N VAL A 176 16.87 20.59 -12.60
CA VAL A 176 16.51 21.55 -11.57
C VAL A 176 17.23 21.23 -10.26
N VAL A 177 17.26 19.96 -9.85
CA VAL A 177 18.02 19.51 -8.67
C VAL A 177 19.46 19.96 -8.79
N ARG A 178 20.13 19.64 -9.94
CA ARG A 178 21.51 20.03 -10.18
C ARG A 178 21.72 21.54 -10.11
N SER A 179 20.82 22.31 -10.70
CA SER A 179 20.98 23.78 -10.75
C SER A 179 20.78 24.45 -9.39
N VAL A 180 19.96 23.89 -8.51
CA VAL A 180 19.60 24.48 -7.21
C VAL A 180 20.48 23.96 -6.07
N THR A 181 20.73 22.64 -6.03
CA THR A 181 21.44 21.99 -4.92
C THR A 181 22.90 21.61 -5.27
N GLY A 182 23.25 21.60 -6.57
CA GLY A 182 24.54 21.10 -7.04
C GLY A 182 24.63 19.57 -7.10
N GLU A 183 23.60 18.83 -6.69
CA GLU A 183 23.57 17.38 -6.69
C GLU A 183 23.46 16.83 -8.13
N ASN A 184 24.32 15.85 -8.46
CA ASN A 184 24.26 15.17 -9.74
C ASN A 184 23.54 13.82 -9.59
N VAL A 185 22.30 13.76 -10.05
CA VAL A 185 21.44 12.59 -9.96
C VAL A 185 20.73 12.36 -11.30
N ASP A 186 20.62 11.10 -11.72
CA ASP A 186 19.78 10.75 -12.88
C ASP A 186 18.31 10.54 -12.47
N ALA A 187 17.41 10.48 -13.47
CA ALA A 187 15.98 10.39 -13.23
C ALA A 187 15.55 9.08 -12.53
N LEU A 188 16.27 7.97 -12.76
CA LEU A 188 16.00 6.68 -12.10
C LEU A 188 16.35 6.73 -10.61
N ARG A 189 17.52 7.27 -10.30
CA ARG A 189 17.96 7.41 -8.91
C ARG A 189 17.15 8.45 -8.15
N LEU A 190 16.62 9.47 -8.84
CA LEU A 190 15.79 10.50 -8.22
C LEU A 190 14.37 10.01 -7.92
N GLY A 191 13.70 9.40 -8.90
CA GLY A 191 12.27 9.11 -8.81
C GLY A 191 11.84 7.78 -9.40
N GLY A 192 12.76 6.82 -9.57
CA GLY A 192 12.44 5.49 -10.12
C GLY A 192 11.98 4.46 -9.09
N PRO A 193 11.95 3.19 -9.50
CA PRO A 193 11.46 2.09 -8.67
C PRO A 193 12.20 1.87 -7.34
N GLU A 194 13.52 2.09 -7.32
CA GLU A 194 14.32 1.87 -6.11
C GLU A 194 14.04 2.90 -5.01
N PRO A 195 14.12 4.23 -5.25
CA PRO A 195 13.80 5.20 -4.21
C PRO A 195 12.34 5.15 -3.77
N HIS A 196 11.39 5.00 -4.69
CA HIS A 196 9.97 5.08 -4.35
C HIS A 196 9.36 3.77 -3.84
N GLY A 197 9.84 2.64 -4.32
CA GLY A 197 9.40 1.34 -3.84
C GLY A 197 10.06 0.90 -2.53
N ARG A 198 11.12 1.61 -2.06
CA ARG A 198 11.89 1.17 -0.90
C ARG A 198 12.11 2.21 0.19
N ARG A 199 12.12 3.50 -0.16
CA ARG A 199 12.45 4.57 0.79
C ARG A 199 11.29 5.51 1.07
N SER A 200 10.66 6.05 0.04
CA SER A 200 9.60 7.05 0.22
C SER A 200 8.22 6.43 0.46
N GLY A 201 7.98 5.17 0.04
CA GLY A 201 6.68 4.52 0.17
C GLY A 201 5.57 5.11 -0.71
N VAL A 202 5.87 6.01 -1.66
CA VAL A 202 4.85 6.54 -2.56
C VAL A 202 4.35 5.51 -3.58
N VAL A 203 5.17 4.50 -3.89
CA VAL A 203 4.84 3.43 -4.84
C VAL A 203 4.50 2.14 -4.10
N HIS A 204 3.30 1.63 -4.36
CA HIS A 204 2.77 0.42 -3.74
C HIS A 204 3.24 -0.86 -4.42
N VAL A 205 3.29 -0.85 -5.76
CA VAL A 205 3.68 -2.00 -6.59
C VAL A 205 4.70 -1.56 -7.63
N VAL A 206 5.82 -2.28 -7.72
CA VAL A 206 6.83 -2.09 -8.76
C VAL A 206 6.78 -3.28 -9.70
N THR A 207 6.81 -3.04 -11.01
CA THR A 207 6.78 -4.09 -12.03
C THR A 207 7.96 -3.98 -12.97
N GLU A 208 8.35 -5.11 -13.56
CA GLU A 208 9.49 -5.21 -14.46
C GLU A 208 9.13 -4.92 -15.92
N THR A 209 7.84 -5.02 -16.27
CA THR A 209 7.32 -4.74 -17.61
C THR A 209 6.08 -3.86 -17.54
N THR A 210 5.73 -3.21 -18.66
CA THR A 210 4.50 -2.42 -18.78
C THR A 210 3.26 -3.31 -18.74
N GLU A 211 3.34 -4.48 -19.35
CA GLU A 211 2.28 -5.50 -19.36
C GLU A 211 1.97 -5.95 -17.94
N ALA A 212 3.00 -6.27 -17.16
CA ALA A 212 2.83 -6.61 -15.74
C ALA A 212 2.21 -5.46 -14.93
N ALA A 213 2.49 -4.19 -15.28
CA ALA A 213 1.84 -3.05 -14.64
C ALA A 213 0.34 -3.00 -14.94
N TYR A 214 -0.06 -3.30 -16.18
CA TYR A 214 -1.48 -3.42 -16.55
C TYR A 214 -2.14 -4.61 -15.85
N GLU A 215 -1.54 -5.77 -15.86
CA GLU A 215 -2.05 -6.97 -15.16
C GLU A 215 -2.30 -6.72 -13.67
N ARG A 216 -1.36 -6.06 -12.98
CA ARG A 216 -1.55 -5.69 -11.57
C ARG A 216 -2.65 -4.65 -11.38
N GLY A 217 -2.76 -3.68 -12.30
CA GLY A 217 -3.88 -2.72 -12.31
C GLY A 217 -5.23 -3.40 -12.50
N GLN A 218 -5.32 -4.33 -13.45
CA GLN A 218 -6.52 -5.13 -13.72
C GLN A 218 -6.92 -5.99 -12.51
N GLN A 219 -5.95 -6.64 -11.86
CA GLN A 219 -6.17 -7.44 -10.67
C GLN A 219 -6.70 -6.59 -9.51
N LEU A 220 -6.12 -5.40 -9.30
CA LEU A 220 -6.59 -4.46 -8.27
C LEU A 220 -8.00 -3.93 -8.57
N CYS A 221 -8.33 -3.66 -9.83
CA CYS A 221 -9.71 -3.29 -10.21
C CYS A 221 -10.70 -4.38 -9.82
N SER A 222 -10.37 -5.65 -10.09
CA SER A 222 -11.21 -6.79 -9.70
C SER A 222 -11.33 -6.92 -8.17
N LEU A 223 -10.22 -6.84 -7.44
CA LEU A 223 -10.23 -6.97 -5.97
C LEU A 223 -11.01 -5.83 -5.29
N LEU A 224 -10.90 -4.59 -5.78
CA LEU A 224 -11.51 -3.43 -5.15
C LEU A 224 -12.92 -3.14 -5.66
N GLY A 225 -13.18 -3.36 -6.95
CA GLY A 225 -14.46 -3.04 -7.60
C GLY A 225 -15.48 -4.19 -7.57
N ALA A 226 -15.02 -5.45 -7.71
CA ALA A 226 -15.85 -6.63 -7.66
C ALA A 226 -15.48 -7.52 -6.45
N GLN A 227 -15.72 -7.03 -5.24
CA GLN A 227 -15.25 -7.63 -3.99
C GLN A 227 -15.80 -9.04 -3.70
N GLY A 228 -16.88 -9.46 -4.36
CA GLY A 228 -17.53 -10.75 -4.11
C GLY A 228 -18.26 -10.82 -2.76
N THR A 229 -18.71 -12.02 -2.43
CA THR A 229 -19.39 -12.33 -1.17
C THR A 229 -18.69 -13.49 -0.48
N LEU A 230 -18.61 -13.45 0.84
CA LEU A 230 -18.00 -14.53 1.61
C LEU A 230 -18.91 -15.76 1.67
N ASP A 231 -18.49 -16.85 1.06
CA ASP A 231 -19.10 -18.16 1.23
C ASP A 231 -18.31 -18.97 2.28
N VAL A 232 -18.84 -19.05 3.48
CA VAL A 232 -18.22 -19.77 4.60
C VAL A 232 -18.11 -21.27 4.29
N SER A 233 -19.01 -21.84 3.48
CA SER A 233 -19.01 -23.26 3.14
C SER A 233 -17.87 -23.65 2.19
N SER A 234 -17.38 -22.69 1.42
CA SER A 234 -16.24 -22.90 0.50
C SER A 234 -14.88 -22.86 1.23
N VAL A 235 -14.83 -22.33 2.45
CA VAL A 235 -13.58 -22.15 3.20
C VAL A 235 -13.14 -23.48 3.82
N GLN A 236 -12.18 -24.13 3.17
CA GLN A 236 -11.57 -25.36 3.68
C GLN A 236 -10.47 -25.02 4.69
N ASN A 237 -10.38 -25.79 5.76
CA ASN A 237 -9.28 -25.68 6.72
C ASN A 237 -7.98 -26.26 6.12
N ARG A 238 -6.87 -25.69 6.57
CA ARG A 238 -5.49 -26.10 6.27
C ARG A 238 -4.72 -26.13 7.58
N ASP A 239 -3.70 -26.96 7.70
CA ASP A 239 -2.81 -26.91 8.85
C ASP A 239 -1.83 -25.74 8.68
N LEU A 240 -2.12 -24.65 9.35
CA LEU A 240 -1.29 -23.44 9.29
C LEU A 240 -0.03 -23.55 10.17
N ALA A 241 0.05 -24.53 11.07
CA ALA A 241 1.25 -24.75 11.87
C ALA A 241 2.46 -25.17 11.02
N GLU A 242 2.24 -25.82 9.88
CA GLU A 242 3.31 -26.22 8.96
C GLU A 242 4.10 -25.03 8.38
N THR A 243 3.55 -23.82 8.44
CA THR A 243 4.24 -22.59 7.99
C THR A 243 5.22 -22.05 9.03
N PHE A 244 5.27 -22.64 10.23
CA PHE A 244 6.10 -22.19 11.35
C PHE A 244 7.31 -23.12 11.57
N PRO A 245 8.46 -22.56 12.01
CA PRO A 245 9.58 -23.38 12.42
C PRO A 245 9.29 -24.11 13.74
N GLU A 246 9.85 -25.29 13.94
CA GLU A 246 9.73 -26.07 15.17
C GLU A 246 10.15 -25.28 16.43
N SER A 247 11.20 -24.47 16.30
CA SER A 247 11.66 -23.63 17.41
C SER A 247 10.88 -22.31 17.48
N ALA A 248 10.23 -22.06 18.60
CA ALA A 248 9.54 -20.80 18.88
C ALA A 248 10.45 -19.55 18.86
N ARG A 249 11.76 -19.73 19.00
CA ARG A 249 12.76 -18.63 18.98
C ARG A 249 13.23 -18.28 17.58
N ARG A 250 13.00 -19.16 16.59
CA ARG A 250 13.44 -18.93 15.20
C ARG A 250 12.47 -17.97 14.50
N ALA A 251 13.02 -16.98 13.79
CA ALA A 251 12.27 -16.13 12.91
C ALA A 251 11.78 -16.93 11.68
N TYR A 252 10.63 -16.54 11.14
CA TYR A 252 10.03 -17.14 9.95
C TYR A 252 9.49 -16.05 9.03
N ASP A 253 9.33 -16.39 7.76
CA ASP A 253 8.66 -15.54 6.78
C ASP A 253 7.13 -15.70 6.91
N VAL A 254 6.42 -14.59 7.01
CA VAL A 254 4.96 -14.61 7.18
C VAL A 254 4.19 -14.85 5.87
N HIS A 255 4.83 -14.71 4.71
CA HIS A 255 4.15 -14.87 3.41
C HIS A 255 3.52 -16.24 3.20
N PRO A 256 4.15 -17.38 3.56
CA PRO A 256 3.50 -18.68 3.50
C PRO A 256 2.23 -18.77 4.36
N LEU A 257 2.22 -18.14 5.54
CA LEU A 257 1.03 -18.09 6.37
C LEU A 257 -0.09 -17.31 5.68
N ILE A 258 0.20 -16.13 5.13
CA ILE A 258 -0.78 -15.30 4.42
C ILE A 258 -1.37 -16.06 3.24
N SER A 259 -0.53 -16.69 2.40
CA SER A 259 -0.99 -17.43 1.23
C SER A 259 -1.84 -18.66 1.61
N ASN A 260 -1.56 -19.30 2.75
CA ASN A 260 -2.37 -20.40 3.25
C ASN A 260 -3.67 -19.95 3.95
N VAL A 261 -3.72 -18.72 4.45
CA VAL A 261 -4.97 -18.12 4.95
C VAL A 261 -5.90 -17.75 3.80
N LEU A 262 -5.38 -17.15 2.73
CA LEU A 262 -6.15 -16.76 1.55
C LEU A 262 -6.54 -17.97 0.67
N ASP A 263 -7.44 -17.74 -0.27
CA ASP A 263 -7.93 -18.82 -1.15
C ASP A 263 -6.86 -19.27 -2.14
N ASP A 264 -6.27 -18.31 -2.85
CA ASP A 264 -5.25 -18.51 -3.87
C ASP A 264 -4.08 -17.51 -3.69
N ALA A 265 -2.87 -18.03 -3.75
CA ALA A 265 -1.65 -17.24 -3.70
C ALA A 265 -1.43 -16.38 -4.96
N GLU A 266 -1.94 -16.84 -6.12
CA GLU A 266 -1.79 -16.12 -7.39
C GLU A 266 -2.69 -14.88 -7.45
N ASP A 267 -3.83 -14.91 -6.76
CA ASP A 267 -4.78 -13.79 -6.68
C ASP A 267 -4.44 -12.76 -5.61
N MET A 268 -3.41 -12.99 -4.81
CA MET A 268 -3.02 -12.01 -3.80
C MET A 268 -2.07 -10.95 -4.34
N ILE A 269 -2.22 -9.71 -3.84
CA ILE A 269 -1.31 -8.60 -4.12
C ILE A 269 -0.80 -8.02 -2.81
N GLU A 270 0.50 -8.11 -2.58
CA GLU A 270 1.16 -7.37 -1.51
C GLU A 270 1.43 -5.93 -1.95
N LEU A 271 1.05 -4.98 -1.10
CA LEU A 271 1.35 -3.56 -1.27
C LEU A 271 2.60 -3.20 -0.45
N HIS A 272 3.52 -2.43 -1.06
CA HIS A 272 4.78 -2.03 -0.45
C HIS A 272 5.68 -3.20 0.02
N PRO A 273 5.95 -4.23 -0.78
CA PRO A 273 6.72 -5.40 -0.33
C PRO A 273 8.14 -5.05 0.11
N ARG A 274 8.70 -3.93 -0.38
CA ARG A 274 10.08 -3.51 -0.12
C ARG A 274 10.19 -2.30 0.82
N TRP A 275 9.08 -1.59 1.09
CA TRP A 275 9.01 -0.49 2.05
C TRP A 275 8.37 -0.97 3.34
N ALA A 276 9.02 -0.71 4.49
CA ALA A 276 8.62 -1.22 5.80
C ALA A 276 8.29 -2.73 5.79
N PRO A 277 9.24 -3.62 5.39
CA PRO A 277 8.98 -5.05 5.18
C PRO A 277 8.80 -5.84 6.48
N ASN A 278 8.92 -5.20 7.64
CA ASN A 278 8.59 -5.74 8.97
C ASN A 278 7.08 -5.86 9.22
N ILE A 279 6.26 -5.24 8.37
CA ILE A 279 4.82 -5.45 8.29
C ILE A 279 4.41 -5.70 6.84
N THR A 280 3.53 -6.67 6.63
CA THR A 280 2.98 -7.02 5.32
C THR A 280 1.55 -6.55 5.22
N THR A 281 1.18 -5.96 4.09
CA THR A 281 -0.18 -5.51 3.76
C THR A 281 -0.59 -6.11 2.43
N THR A 282 -1.59 -6.98 2.42
CA THR A 282 -1.96 -7.79 1.26
C THR A 282 -3.46 -7.75 1.02
N LEU A 283 -3.86 -7.60 -0.23
CA LEU A 283 -5.24 -7.84 -0.69
C LEU A 283 -5.32 -9.23 -1.32
N GLY A 284 -6.41 -9.95 -1.09
CA GLY A 284 -6.64 -11.26 -1.70
C GLY A 284 -8.07 -11.73 -1.48
N ARG A 285 -8.40 -12.93 -1.99
CA ARG A 285 -9.72 -13.55 -1.80
C ARG A 285 -9.71 -14.48 -0.59
N PHE A 286 -10.81 -14.48 0.13
CA PHE A 286 -11.07 -15.38 1.24
C PHE A 286 -12.53 -15.82 1.23
N GLY A 287 -12.79 -17.10 0.95
CA GLY A 287 -14.14 -17.59 0.70
C GLY A 287 -14.84 -16.84 -0.44
N GLY A 288 -14.10 -16.44 -1.48
CA GLY A 288 -14.59 -15.69 -2.63
C GLY A 288 -14.73 -14.18 -2.42
N ARG A 289 -14.59 -13.68 -1.19
CA ARG A 289 -14.65 -12.23 -0.90
C ARG A 289 -13.25 -11.61 -0.79
N THR A 290 -13.10 -10.39 -1.29
CA THR A 290 -11.88 -9.61 -1.03
C THR A 290 -11.73 -9.30 0.45
N VAL A 291 -10.55 -9.57 0.99
CA VAL A 291 -10.12 -9.20 2.33
C VAL A 291 -8.76 -8.51 2.29
N GLY A 292 -8.50 -7.67 3.29
CA GLY A 292 -7.17 -7.14 3.56
C GLY A 292 -6.49 -7.93 4.66
N VAL A 293 -5.22 -8.28 4.47
CA VAL A 293 -4.40 -8.93 5.49
C VAL A 293 -3.32 -7.97 5.95
N VAL A 294 -3.19 -7.79 7.27
CA VAL A 294 -2.09 -7.06 7.93
C VAL A 294 -1.34 -8.06 8.79
N ALA A 295 -0.04 -8.24 8.58
CA ALA A 295 0.73 -9.23 9.30
C ALA A 295 2.12 -8.72 9.70
N ASN A 296 2.58 -9.02 10.92
CA ASN A 296 3.97 -8.80 11.28
C ASN A 296 4.88 -9.82 10.58
N ASN A 297 6.03 -9.37 10.08
CA ASN A 297 7.03 -10.26 9.46
C ASN A 297 8.26 -10.41 10.36
N PRO A 298 8.38 -11.50 11.13
CA PRO A 298 9.50 -11.73 12.05
C PRO A 298 10.87 -11.81 11.37
N MET A 299 10.93 -12.09 10.07
CA MET A 299 12.19 -12.05 9.29
C MET A 299 12.79 -10.64 9.18
N ARG A 300 12.01 -9.62 9.50
CA ARG A 300 12.43 -8.21 9.45
C ARG A 300 12.20 -7.57 10.81
N LEU A 301 13.26 -7.04 11.40
CA LEU A 301 13.24 -6.39 12.73
C LEU A 301 12.53 -7.23 13.82
N GLY A 302 12.54 -8.57 13.68
CA GLY A 302 11.83 -9.47 14.58
C GLY A 302 10.30 -9.29 14.60
N GLY A 303 9.71 -8.63 13.61
CA GLY A 303 8.30 -8.26 13.56
C GLY A 303 7.93 -7.02 14.40
N CYS A 304 8.92 -6.31 14.95
CA CYS A 304 8.69 -5.04 15.66
C CYS A 304 7.98 -4.02 14.75
N LEU A 305 7.12 -3.21 15.35
CA LEU A 305 6.61 -2.01 14.68
C LEU A 305 7.65 -0.88 14.78
N ASP A 306 7.74 -0.08 13.72
CA ASP A 306 8.50 1.16 13.64
C ASP A 306 7.64 2.28 13.01
N SER A 307 8.21 3.45 12.84
CA SER A 307 7.53 4.60 12.24
C SER A 307 6.92 4.28 10.88
N SER A 308 7.68 3.65 9.99
CA SER A 308 7.26 3.40 8.61
C SER A 308 6.23 2.28 8.52
N SER A 309 6.37 1.21 9.30
CA SER A 309 5.41 0.11 9.35
C SER A 309 4.06 0.54 9.92
N ALA A 310 4.07 1.43 10.91
CA ALA A 310 2.85 2.02 11.44
C ALA A 310 2.10 2.86 10.39
N GLU A 311 2.80 3.68 9.61
CA GLU A 311 2.19 4.45 8.52
C GLU A 311 1.66 3.55 7.40
N LYS A 312 2.44 2.55 6.95
CA LYS A 312 2.03 1.57 5.95
C LYS A 312 0.74 0.87 6.34
N ALA A 313 0.70 0.32 7.56
CA ALA A 313 -0.46 -0.38 8.06
C ALA A 313 -1.67 0.56 8.25
N ALA A 314 -1.46 1.76 8.79
CA ALA A 314 -2.53 2.73 9.02
C ALA A 314 -3.23 3.13 7.71
N ARG A 315 -2.46 3.43 6.65
CA ARG A 315 -3.02 3.76 5.34
C ARG A 315 -3.79 2.59 4.74
N PHE A 316 -3.25 1.38 4.84
CA PHE A 316 -3.91 0.17 4.34
C PHE A 316 -5.22 -0.11 5.06
N VAL A 317 -5.24 -0.02 6.40
CA VAL A 317 -6.45 -0.19 7.21
C VAL A 317 -7.52 0.83 6.81
N ARG A 318 -7.17 2.10 6.66
CA ARG A 318 -8.09 3.16 6.23
C ARG A 318 -8.64 2.91 4.82
N MET A 319 -7.79 2.46 3.89
CA MET A 319 -8.23 2.09 2.54
C MET A 319 -9.26 0.95 2.59
N CYS A 320 -8.96 -0.12 3.33
CA CYS A 320 -9.88 -1.24 3.47
C CYS A 320 -11.21 -0.81 4.13
N ASP A 321 -11.16 0.01 5.18
CA ASP A 321 -12.36 0.54 5.83
C ASP A 321 -13.18 1.41 4.89
N ALA A 322 -12.55 2.33 4.17
CA ALA A 322 -13.22 3.21 3.21
C ALA A 322 -13.91 2.45 2.07
N PHE A 323 -13.41 1.27 1.70
CA PHE A 323 -14.02 0.45 0.64
C PHE A 323 -14.85 -0.72 1.17
N GLY A 324 -15.02 -0.87 2.47
CA GLY A 324 -15.83 -1.94 3.07
C GLY A 324 -15.18 -3.33 2.98
N ILE A 325 -13.85 -3.38 2.94
CA ILE A 325 -13.06 -4.61 2.84
C ILE A 325 -12.73 -5.12 4.25
N PRO A 326 -13.20 -6.33 4.66
CA PRO A 326 -12.87 -6.90 5.96
C PRO A 326 -11.36 -7.11 6.13
N LEU A 327 -10.89 -7.03 7.38
CA LEU A 327 -9.49 -7.17 7.72
C LEU A 327 -9.21 -8.45 8.52
N ILE A 328 -8.13 -9.14 8.16
CA ILE A 328 -7.52 -10.22 8.92
C ILE A 328 -6.16 -9.70 9.41
N VAL A 329 -5.93 -9.72 10.72
CA VAL A 329 -4.71 -9.22 11.35
C VAL A 329 -3.96 -10.38 12.00
N LEU A 330 -2.79 -10.73 11.45
CA LEU A 330 -1.94 -11.82 11.93
C LEU A 330 -0.82 -11.24 12.79
N VAL A 331 -0.78 -11.61 14.06
CA VAL A 331 0.07 -10.94 15.07
C VAL A 331 1.16 -11.86 15.57
N ASP A 332 2.40 -11.46 15.34
CA ASP A 332 3.61 -11.91 16.03
C ASP A 332 4.53 -10.70 16.24
N VAL A 333 4.25 -9.89 17.27
CA VAL A 333 4.89 -8.60 17.52
C VAL A 333 5.49 -8.52 18.92
N PRO A 334 6.82 -8.36 19.04
CA PRO A 334 7.48 -8.23 20.34
C PRO A 334 7.40 -6.83 20.97
N GLY A 335 6.94 -5.83 20.20
CA GLY A 335 6.84 -4.44 20.63
C GLY A 335 7.09 -3.45 19.50
N TYR A 336 7.17 -2.16 19.86
CA TYR A 336 7.76 -1.14 19.00
C TYR A 336 9.28 -1.23 19.05
N LEU A 337 9.95 -0.95 17.92
CA LEU A 337 11.41 -0.96 17.86
C LEU A 337 11.98 0.18 18.72
N PRO A 338 12.81 -0.12 19.73
CA PRO A 338 13.41 0.93 20.55
C PRO A 338 14.61 1.56 19.85
N GLY A 339 14.89 2.82 20.16
CA GLY A 339 16.09 3.51 19.69
C GLY A 339 15.89 5.01 19.54
N VAL A 340 17.00 5.75 19.70
CA VAL A 340 16.98 7.22 19.55
C VAL A 340 16.48 7.64 18.18
N ASP A 341 16.96 6.97 17.12
CA ASP A 341 16.55 7.26 15.74
C ASP A 341 15.05 7.02 15.54
N GLN A 342 14.46 6.02 16.20
CA GLN A 342 13.02 5.75 16.14
C GLN A 342 12.21 6.87 16.80
N GLU A 343 12.65 7.35 17.97
CA GLU A 343 11.99 8.47 18.67
C GLU A 343 12.06 9.75 17.82
N TRP A 344 13.23 10.04 17.24
CA TRP A 344 13.43 11.24 16.42
C TRP A 344 12.74 11.15 15.06
N ASP A 345 12.61 9.97 14.48
CA ASP A 345 11.81 9.73 13.28
C ASP A 345 10.30 9.82 13.57
N GLY A 346 9.93 10.00 14.84
CA GLY A 346 8.56 10.26 15.27
C GLY A 346 7.70 9.01 15.39
N VAL A 347 8.25 7.93 15.93
CA VAL A 347 7.53 6.66 16.15
C VAL A 347 6.23 6.85 16.94
N VAL A 348 6.20 7.77 17.92
CA VAL A 348 4.98 8.07 18.70
C VAL A 348 3.91 8.69 17.79
N ARG A 349 4.27 9.71 17.00
CA ARG A 349 3.34 10.40 16.09
C ARG A 349 2.84 9.48 14.98
N ARG A 350 3.73 8.70 14.39
CA ARG A 350 3.40 7.77 13.29
C ARG A 350 2.68 6.53 13.82
N GLY A 351 3.09 6.02 14.99
CA GLY A 351 2.40 4.92 15.69
C GLY A 351 0.96 5.27 16.08
N ALA A 352 0.72 6.53 16.46
CA ALA A 352 -0.63 7.02 16.77
C ALA A 352 -1.57 6.94 15.55
N LYS A 353 -1.06 7.05 14.31
CA LYS A 353 -1.88 6.87 13.09
C LYS A 353 -2.46 5.46 13.01
N LEU A 354 -1.68 4.43 13.35
CA LEU A 354 -2.15 3.04 13.32
C LEU A 354 -3.22 2.79 14.40
N LEU A 355 -3.01 3.31 15.61
CA LEU A 355 -4.01 3.25 16.68
C LEU A 355 -5.32 3.92 16.25
N HIS A 356 -5.23 5.12 15.65
CA HIS A 356 -6.38 5.85 15.13
C HIS A 356 -7.09 5.05 14.03
N ALA A 357 -6.34 4.53 13.05
CA ALA A 357 -6.90 3.79 11.92
C ALA A 357 -7.71 2.58 12.38
N PHE A 358 -7.18 1.78 13.32
CA PHE A 358 -7.92 0.64 13.84
C PHE A 358 -9.09 1.06 14.74
N ALA A 359 -8.95 2.08 15.56
CA ALA A 359 -10.04 2.54 16.44
C ALA A 359 -11.22 3.14 15.64
N GLU A 360 -10.94 3.84 14.53
CA GLU A 360 -11.95 4.45 13.66
C GLU A 360 -12.63 3.43 12.74
N ALA A 361 -11.89 2.39 12.30
CA ALA A 361 -12.38 1.45 11.29
C ALA A 361 -13.66 0.71 11.73
N THR A 362 -14.60 0.59 10.81
CA THR A 362 -15.96 0.04 11.01
C THR A 362 -16.16 -1.32 10.35
N VAL A 363 -15.30 -1.70 9.41
CA VAL A 363 -15.33 -3.01 8.75
C VAL A 363 -15.09 -4.15 9.76
N PRO A 364 -15.56 -5.38 9.48
CA PRO A 364 -15.15 -6.55 10.26
C PRO A 364 -13.63 -6.66 10.33
N ARG A 365 -13.07 -6.76 11.52
CA ARG A 365 -11.63 -6.85 11.78
C ARG A 365 -11.34 -7.99 12.74
N VAL A 366 -10.75 -9.06 12.24
CA VAL A 366 -10.48 -10.25 13.03
C VAL A 366 -8.97 -10.38 13.24
N THR A 367 -8.56 -10.49 14.49
CA THR A 367 -7.17 -10.67 14.90
C THR A 367 -6.90 -12.12 15.25
N LEU A 368 -5.76 -12.63 14.79
CA LEU A 368 -5.18 -13.91 15.19
C LEU A 368 -3.80 -13.66 15.79
N VAL A 369 -3.63 -13.93 17.06
CA VAL A 369 -2.32 -13.95 17.70
C VAL A 369 -1.69 -15.32 17.49
N THR A 370 -0.64 -15.38 16.69
CA THR A 370 0.03 -16.65 16.34
C THR A 370 1.15 -17.00 17.31
N ARG A 371 1.89 -15.98 17.82
CA ARG A 371 2.99 -16.16 18.78
C ARG A 371 3.01 -15.04 19.80
N LYS A 372 3.71 -13.94 19.56
CA LYS A 372 3.91 -12.83 20.51
C LYS A 372 2.94 -11.70 20.23
N SER A 373 2.45 -11.07 21.30
CA SER A 373 1.65 -9.85 21.23
C SER A 373 1.94 -9.00 22.47
N TYR A 374 2.97 -8.12 22.39
CA TYR A 374 3.53 -7.47 23.56
C TYR A 374 3.40 -5.95 23.54
N GLY A 375 3.18 -5.40 24.75
CA GLY A 375 3.25 -3.97 25.04
C GLY A 375 2.28 -3.10 24.24
N GLY A 376 2.72 -1.89 23.91
CA GLY A 376 1.90 -0.98 23.09
C GLY A 376 1.60 -1.51 21.67
N ALA A 377 2.46 -2.38 21.14
CA ALA A 377 2.25 -2.99 19.83
C ALA A 377 1.10 -4.02 19.85
N TYR A 378 0.86 -4.72 20.97
CA TYR A 378 -0.36 -5.50 21.17
C TYR A 378 -1.59 -4.67 20.91
N ILE A 379 -1.66 -3.45 21.47
CA ILE A 379 -2.81 -2.56 21.27
C ILE A 379 -2.89 -2.15 19.81
N ALA A 380 -1.77 -1.69 19.22
CA ALA A 380 -1.70 -1.16 17.86
C ALA A 380 -2.05 -2.19 16.77
N MET A 381 -1.89 -3.49 17.03
CA MET A 381 -2.23 -4.57 16.10
C MET A 381 -3.69 -5.06 16.28
N ASN A 382 -4.65 -4.12 16.27
CA ASN A 382 -6.08 -4.39 16.32
C ASN A 382 -6.50 -5.19 17.56
N ALA A 383 -6.16 -4.68 18.75
CA ALA A 383 -6.61 -5.29 19.98
C ALA A 383 -8.13 -5.16 20.18
N ARG A 384 -8.67 -6.00 21.07
CA ARG A 384 -10.11 -5.99 21.44
C ARG A 384 -10.59 -4.61 21.90
N CYS A 385 -9.77 -3.89 22.66
CA CYS A 385 -10.08 -2.55 23.15
C CYS A 385 -10.16 -1.47 22.06
N LEU A 386 -9.56 -1.70 20.88
CA LEU A 386 -9.73 -0.83 19.71
C LEU A 386 -10.95 -1.22 18.85
N GLY A 387 -11.77 -2.18 19.28
CA GLY A 387 -12.98 -2.60 18.57
C GLY A 387 -12.78 -3.72 17.57
N ALA A 388 -11.74 -4.57 17.74
CA ALA A 388 -11.64 -5.81 16.97
C ALA A 388 -12.94 -6.62 17.06
N THR A 389 -13.42 -7.14 15.95
CA THR A 389 -14.64 -7.96 15.86
C THR A 389 -14.48 -9.25 16.69
N LYS A 390 -13.34 -9.91 16.51
CA LYS A 390 -12.91 -11.09 17.25
C LYS A 390 -11.39 -11.07 17.40
N VAL A 391 -10.90 -11.59 18.52
CA VAL A 391 -9.49 -11.85 18.76
C VAL A 391 -9.33 -13.33 19.07
N PHE A 392 -8.67 -14.05 18.17
CA PHE A 392 -8.27 -15.44 18.35
C PHE A 392 -6.81 -15.51 18.75
N ALA A 393 -6.44 -16.58 19.42
CA ALA A 393 -5.05 -16.90 19.70
C ALA A 393 -4.80 -18.39 19.48
N TRP A 394 -3.61 -18.75 18.97
CA TRP A 394 -3.17 -20.15 18.97
C TRP A 394 -2.71 -20.56 20.39
N PRO A 395 -2.70 -21.86 20.71
CA PRO A 395 -2.32 -22.33 22.07
C PRO A 395 -0.92 -21.93 22.50
N THR A 396 -0.02 -21.69 21.53
CA THR A 396 1.38 -21.27 21.75
C THR A 396 1.56 -19.75 21.83
N ALA A 397 0.47 -18.98 21.68
CA ALA A 397 0.53 -17.53 21.70
C ALA A 397 0.78 -16.98 23.11
N THR A 398 1.43 -15.84 23.17
CA THR A 398 1.66 -15.09 24.42
C THR A 398 1.22 -13.65 24.27
N VAL A 399 0.38 -13.20 25.21
CA VAL A 399 -0.09 -11.81 25.29
C VAL A 399 0.38 -11.24 26.63
N ALA A 400 1.22 -10.20 26.61
CA ALA A 400 1.83 -9.66 27.81
C ALA A 400 2.25 -8.18 27.63
N VAL A 401 2.57 -7.52 28.74
CA VAL A 401 3.18 -6.18 28.69
C VAL A 401 4.58 -6.24 28.06
N MET A 402 5.34 -7.30 28.36
CA MET A 402 6.65 -7.59 27.74
C MET A 402 6.99 -9.06 27.94
N GLY A 403 8.01 -9.57 27.28
CA GLY A 403 8.48 -10.94 27.48
C GLY A 403 8.91 -11.18 28.92
N ALA A 404 8.61 -12.36 29.48
CA ALA A 404 8.81 -12.69 30.90
C ALA A 404 10.23 -12.44 31.41
N VAL A 405 11.25 -12.81 30.63
CA VAL A 405 12.66 -12.56 30.99
C VAL A 405 12.95 -11.05 31.13
N ALA A 406 12.42 -10.24 30.23
CA ALA A 406 12.60 -8.78 30.28
C ALA A 406 11.86 -8.17 31.49
N ALA A 407 10.65 -8.65 31.78
CA ALA A 407 9.88 -8.24 32.95
C ALA A 407 10.63 -8.55 34.25
N VAL A 408 11.17 -9.75 34.36
CA VAL A 408 11.91 -10.21 35.53
C VAL A 408 13.19 -9.40 35.77
N ARG A 409 13.95 -9.07 34.74
CA ARG A 409 15.12 -8.17 34.82
C ARG A 409 14.81 -6.81 35.43
N ILE A 410 13.58 -6.31 35.20
CA ILE A 410 13.10 -5.02 35.74
C ILE A 410 12.61 -5.24 37.19
N LEU A 411 11.69 -6.18 37.40
CA LEU A 411 11.00 -6.41 38.67
C LEU A 411 11.95 -6.94 39.74
N HIS A 412 12.87 -7.82 39.37
CA HIS A 412 13.80 -8.49 40.26
C HIS A 412 15.23 -7.99 40.12
N ARG A 413 15.44 -6.77 39.64
CA ARG A 413 16.76 -6.19 39.37
C ARG A 413 17.73 -6.30 40.56
N ARG A 414 17.24 -6.06 41.78
CA ARG A 414 18.07 -6.14 43.00
C ARG A 414 18.48 -7.58 43.28
N ARG A 415 17.54 -8.53 43.26
CA ARG A 415 17.79 -9.95 43.48
C ARG A 415 18.78 -10.50 42.44
N LEU A 416 18.62 -10.14 41.18
CA LEU A 416 19.53 -10.59 40.12
C LEU A 416 20.95 -9.97 40.21
N ALA A 417 21.09 -8.81 40.85
CA ALA A 417 22.40 -8.21 41.08
C ALA A 417 23.19 -8.92 42.18
N GLU A 418 22.54 -9.68 43.06
CA GLU A 418 23.14 -10.46 44.14
C GLU A 418 23.47 -11.92 43.72
N VAL A 419 23.06 -12.34 42.51
CA VAL A 419 23.30 -13.68 41.97
C VAL A 419 24.61 -13.70 41.19
N ASP A 420 25.42 -14.72 41.38
CA ASP A 420 26.66 -14.94 40.64
C ASP A 420 26.39 -15.06 39.14
N GLU A 421 27.34 -14.61 38.30
CA GLU A 421 27.15 -14.51 36.85
C GLU A 421 26.87 -15.87 36.21
N GLU A 422 27.43 -16.96 36.78
CA GLU A 422 27.23 -18.35 36.32
C GLU A 422 25.77 -18.82 36.51
N ASP A 423 25.12 -18.43 37.61
CA ASP A 423 23.76 -18.86 37.98
C ASP A 423 22.68 -17.91 37.47
N ARG A 424 23.05 -16.69 37.05
CA ARG A 424 22.11 -15.62 36.70
C ARG A 424 21.10 -16.03 35.65
N THR A 425 21.53 -16.72 34.59
CA THR A 425 20.65 -17.17 33.50
C THR A 425 19.63 -18.20 34.02
N GLN A 426 20.02 -19.09 34.91
CA GLN A 426 19.10 -20.07 35.47
C GLN A 426 18.04 -19.38 36.35
N VAL A 427 18.48 -18.49 37.26
CA VAL A 427 17.57 -17.73 38.13
C VAL A 427 16.63 -16.84 37.34
N GLU A 428 17.10 -16.19 36.26
CA GLU A 428 16.24 -15.43 35.34
C GLU A 428 15.14 -16.30 34.71
N ASN A 429 15.49 -17.52 34.26
CA ASN A 429 14.50 -18.43 33.65
C ASN A 429 13.50 -18.96 34.70
N GLU A 430 13.94 -19.26 35.93
CA GLU A 430 13.06 -19.68 37.01
C GLU A 430 12.06 -18.57 37.38
N LEU A 431 12.54 -17.34 37.55
CA LEU A 431 11.70 -16.18 37.83
C LEU A 431 10.78 -15.86 36.69
N ALA A 432 11.21 -16.05 35.41
CA ALA A 432 10.38 -15.85 34.25
C ALA A 432 9.22 -16.85 34.19
N ALA A 433 9.48 -18.12 34.52
CA ALA A 433 8.44 -19.14 34.59
C ALA A 433 7.44 -18.85 35.73
N GLU A 434 7.91 -18.42 36.93
CA GLU A 434 7.04 -17.97 38.00
C GLU A 434 6.20 -16.77 37.59
N HIS A 435 6.80 -15.79 36.91
CA HIS A 435 6.09 -14.59 36.39
C HIS A 435 5.01 -14.93 35.37
N GLU A 436 5.25 -15.85 34.44
CA GLU A 436 4.27 -16.34 33.50
C GLU A 436 3.05 -16.97 34.19
N VAL A 437 3.28 -17.79 35.19
CA VAL A 437 2.19 -18.38 35.99
C VAL A 437 1.41 -17.31 36.76
N LEU A 438 2.09 -16.36 37.39
CA LEU A 438 1.45 -15.29 38.17
C LEU A 438 0.68 -14.29 37.28
N SER A 439 1.20 -13.97 36.10
CA SER A 439 0.53 -13.08 35.15
C SER A 439 -0.67 -13.73 34.50
N GLY A 440 -0.82 -15.04 34.58
CA GLY A 440 -1.96 -15.82 34.06
C GLY A 440 -1.94 -16.06 32.57
N GLY A 441 -0.95 -15.52 31.83
CA GLY A 441 -0.70 -15.81 30.43
C GLY A 441 -1.94 -15.71 29.54
N LEU A 442 -2.06 -16.65 28.59
CA LEU A 442 -3.16 -16.71 27.63
C LEU A 442 -4.52 -17.01 28.30
N THR A 443 -4.55 -17.85 29.34
CA THR A 443 -5.77 -18.16 30.10
C THR A 443 -6.36 -16.88 30.70
N ARG A 444 -5.53 -16.06 31.31
CA ARG A 444 -5.98 -14.79 31.87
C ARG A 444 -6.46 -13.82 30.79
N ALA A 445 -5.82 -13.80 29.63
CA ALA A 445 -6.25 -12.97 28.50
C ALA A 445 -7.67 -13.34 28.01
N VAL A 446 -8.02 -14.64 28.05
CA VAL A 446 -9.39 -15.11 27.74
C VAL A 446 -10.37 -14.71 28.85
N GLU A 447 -10.03 -14.94 30.12
CA GLU A 447 -10.88 -14.61 31.24
C GLU A 447 -11.31 -13.13 31.29
N ILE A 448 -10.41 -12.21 30.93
CA ILE A 448 -10.69 -10.77 30.92
C ILE A 448 -11.17 -10.24 29.58
N GLY A 449 -11.39 -11.13 28.59
CA GLY A 449 -11.94 -10.76 27.28
C GLY A 449 -10.96 -10.03 26.36
N VAL A 450 -9.65 -10.16 26.59
CA VAL A 450 -8.59 -9.65 25.69
C VAL A 450 -8.46 -10.55 24.47
N VAL A 451 -8.59 -11.86 24.67
CA VAL A 451 -8.72 -12.91 23.66
C VAL A 451 -10.12 -13.51 23.79
N ASP A 452 -10.83 -13.64 22.69
CA ASP A 452 -12.18 -14.21 22.71
C ASP A 452 -12.16 -15.74 22.74
N GLU A 453 -11.17 -16.37 22.07
CA GLU A 453 -11.11 -17.83 21.94
C GLU A 453 -9.71 -18.31 21.58
N ILE A 454 -9.30 -19.44 22.14
CA ILE A 454 -8.08 -20.15 21.75
C ILE A 454 -8.49 -21.18 20.69
N ILE A 455 -7.85 -21.13 19.52
CA ILE A 455 -8.16 -22.00 18.40
C ILE A 455 -6.92 -22.73 17.89
N GLU A 456 -7.10 -23.97 17.46
CA GLU A 456 -6.02 -24.72 16.83
C GLU A 456 -5.66 -24.16 15.44
N PRO A 457 -4.39 -24.25 15.02
CA PRO A 457 -3.97 -23.82 13.69
C PRO A 457 -4.82 -24.42 12.56
N THR A 458 -5.22 -25.67 12.69
CA THR A 458 -6.06 -26.41 11.74
C THR A 458 -7.49 -25.87 11.63
N ALA A 459 -8.00 -25.18 12.68
CA ALA A 459 -9.36 -24.61 12.70
C ALA A 459 -9.40 -23.13 12.29
N THR A 460 -8.25 -22.53 12.03
CA THR A 460 -8.11 -21.08 11.88
C THR A 460 -8.97 -20.50 10.75
N ARG A 461 -8.91 -21.07 9.54
CA ARG A 461 -9.64 -20.50 8.40
C ARG A 461 -11.14 -20.49 8.64
N SER A 462 -11.73 -21.58 9.13
CA SER A 462 -13.16 -21.64 9.43
C SER A 462 -13.58 -20.70 10.56
N ALA A 463 -12.72 -20.49 11.58
CA ALA A 463 -12.97 -19.54 12.64
C ALA A 463 -12.97 -18.08 12.13
N LEU A 464 -11.97 -17.70 11.33
CA LEU A 464 -11.89 -16.39 10.68
C LEU A 464 -13.11 -16.13 9.79
N ALA A 465 -13.50 -17.10 8.95
CA ALA A 465 -14.64 -16.99 8.04
C ALA A 465 -15.94 -16.75 8.81
N ARG A 466 -16.21 -17.55 9.83
CA ARG A 466 -17.40 -17.37 10.67
C ARG A 466 -17.41 -16.01 11.36
N ALA A 467 -16.28 -15.56 11.90
CA ALA A 467 -16.19 -14.27 12.57
C ALA A 467 -16.47 -13.09 11.63
N ILE A 468 -15.97 -13.15 10.38
CA ILE A 468 -16.24 -12.12 9.37
C ILE A 468 -17.68 -12.18 8.90
N ALA A 469 -18.23 -13.38 8.64
CA ALA A 469 -19.59 -13.56 8.12
C ALA A 469 -20.69 -13.12 9.12
N THR A 470 -20.45 -13.34 10.41
CA THR A 470 -21.41 -12.98 11.47
C THR A 470 -21.35 -11.51 11.88
N ALA A 471 -20.30 -10.81 11.50
CA ALA A 471 -20.13 -9.39 11.81
C ALA A 471 -21.02 -8.50 10.94
N PRO A 472 -21.51 -7.36 11.47
CA PRO A 472 -22.19 -6.37 10.65
C PRO A 472 -21.26 -5.87 9.54
N GLN A 473 -21.73 -5.98 8.29
CA GLN A 473 -21.00 -5.47 7.14
C GLN A 473 -21.16 -3.95 7.10
N ARG A 474 -20.07 -3.23 7.36
CA ARG A 474 -20.03 -1.77 7.41
C ARG A 474 -18.92 -1.26 6.49
N ARG A 475 -18.98 0.02 6.19
CA ARG A 475 -17.99 0.76 5.41
C ARG A 475 -17.76 2.10 6.08
N GLY A 476 -16.51 2.51 6.21
CA GLY A 476 -16.13 3.83 6.69
C GLY A 476 -16.61 4.95 5.75
N SER A 477 -16.96 6.09 6.31
CA SER A 477 -17.39 7.29 5.56
C SER A 477 -16.33 8.38 5.63
N HIS A 478 -15.11 8.07 5.28
CA HIS A 478 -13.97 8.99 5.31
C HIS A 478 -13.13 8.87 4.03
N GLY A 479 -12.33 9.89 3.73
CA GLY A 479 -11.33 9.84 2.67
C GLY A 479 -10.13 8.95 3.06
N ASN A 480 -9.44 8.43 2.06
CA ASN A 480 -8.17 7.73 2.24
C ASN A 480 -7.02 8.72 2.01
N ILE A 481 -6.68 9.49 3.05
CA ILE A 481 -5.64 10.52 3.00
C ILE A 481 -4.27 9.87 2.79
N PRO A 482 -3.43 10.38 1.85
CA PRO A 482 -2.02 9.97 1.74
C PRO A 482 -1.28 10.23 3.06
N LEU A 483 -0.52 9.24 3.55
CA LEU A 483 0.19 9.31 4.84
C LEU A 483 1.69 9.48 4.65
#